data_4ecea52477482435b81c87956ed4ab93
#
_entry.id   4ecea52477482435b81c87956ed4ab93
#
_cell.length_a   1.000
_cell.length_b   1.000
_cell.length_c   1.000
_cell.angle_alpha   90.00
_cell.angle_beta   90.00
_cell.angle_gamma   90.00
#
_symmetry.space_group_name_H-M   'P 1'
#
loop_
_entity.id
_entity.type
_entity.pdbx_description
1 polymer ?
#
loop_
_entity_poly.entity_id
_entity_poly.type
_entity_poly.pdbx_seq_one_letter_code
_entity_poly.pdbx_strand_id
1 'polypeptide(L)'
;MTEFVAPSKIGRSFSGEFPVRLGDADSTGVVRLDGVARFLQDVATDDWDDTGIEASDTWVVRRTAIRVAPGGRWPRYKECLTLTTWCAGYGAAWAERRTDISVGGSLLLEAAALWVPVDRSGHPIRLRALFFEVYGESVAGRKVPGRVPAPVVVEGASRRPWPLRRADLDIVGHVNNAAVWQAVTEVVTGGVDQVVVVHHGPVESGHDVTLASAPGALWLLVDAEVRVSAAFTSTGAATS
;
A
#
# COMPACT_ATOMS: atom_id res chain seq x y z
N MET A 1 -11.79 -1.50 -10.77
CA MET A 1 -11.29 -2.51 -9.80
C MET A 1 -9.82 -2.78 -10.08
N THR A 2 -9.01 -3.03 -9.06
CA THR A 2 -7.63 -3.50 -9.23
C THR A 2 -7.68 -4.95 -9.69
N GLU A 3 -7.08 -5.23 -10.86
CA GLU A 3 -6.97 -6.59 -11.36
C GLU A 3 -5.74 -7.24 -10.71
N PHE A 4 -5.86 -8.40 -10.09
CA PHE A 4 -4.74 -9.14 -9.51
C PHE A 4 -4.27 -10.18 -10.53
N VAL A 5 -3.04 -10.00 -11.03
CA VAL A 5 -2.44 -10.87 -12.06
C VAL A 5 -1.26 -11.63 -11.46
N ALA A 6 -1.11 -12.88 -11.88
CA ALA A 6 0.02 -13.70 -11.50
C ALA A 6 1.36 -13.14 -12.06
N PRO A 7 2.51 -13.49 -11.46
CA PRO A 7 3.80 -13.11 -11.99
C PRO A 7 4.00 -13.65 -13.41
N SER A 8 4.70 -12.88 -14.23
CA SER A 8 5.17 -13.37 -15.53
C SER A 8 6.13 -14.55 -15.32
N LYS A 9 6.14 -15.48 -16.26
CA LYS A 9 7.10 -16.61 -16.25
C LYS A 9 8.53 -16.17 -16.56
N ILE A 10 8.70 -14.95 -17.05
CA ILE A 10 9.97 -14.35 -17.45
C ILE A 10 10.12 -12.99 -16.75
N GLY A 11 11.36 -12.54 -16.65
CA GLY A 11 11.70 -11.25 -16.03
C GLY A 11 11.86 -11.33 -14.52
N ARG A 12 12.08 -10.17 -13.94
CA ARG A 12 12.45 -10.03 -12.54
C ARG A 12 11.28 -10.26 -11.59
N SER A 13 11.47 -11.14 -10.63
CA SER A 13 10.73 -11.22 -9.37
C SER A 13 11.72 -11.34 -8.21
N PHE A 14 11.37 -10.79 -7.07
CA PHE A 14 12.16 -10.84 -5.84
C PHE A 14 11.35 -11.48 -4.73
N SER A 15 11.98 -12.26 -3.87
CA SER A 15 11.33 -12.87 -2.70
C SER A 15 12.18 -12.67 -1.45
N GLY A 16 11.54 -12.24 -0.36
CA GLY A 16 12.14 -12.09 0.95
C GLY A 16 11.32 -12.74 2.04
N GLU A 17 11.96 -13.06 3.17
CA GLU A 17 11.32 -13.61 4.36
C GLU A 17 11.17 -12.55 5.44
N PHE A 18 9.96 -12.40 5.97
CA PHE A 18 9.57 -11.36 6.93
C PHE A 18 8.88 -12.02 8.14
N PRO A 19 9.59 -12.25 9.24
CA PRO A 19 8.98 -12.81 10.43
C PRO A 19 8.07 -11.81 11.11
N VAL A 20 6.82 -12.20 11.39
CA VAL A 20 5.85 -11.40 12.13
C VAL A 20 6.28 -11.27 13.59
N ARG A 21 6.56 -10.05 14.01
CA ARG A 21 6.98 -9.71 15.37
C ARG A 21 5.81 -9.18 16.20
N LEU A 22 6.03 -9.04 17.52
CA LEU A 22 5.01 -8.57 18.45
C LEU A 22 4.45 -7.18 18.06
N GLY A 23 5.30 -6.29 17.56
CA GLY A 23 4.91 -4.95 17.12
C GLY A 23 4.08 -4.91 15.83
N ASP A 24 3.93 -6.02 15.13
CA ASP A 24 3.20 -6.11 13.86
C ASP A 24 1.76 -6.58 14.04
N ALA A 25 1.46 -7.21 15.18
CA ALA A 25 0.18 -7.84 15.46
C ALA A 25 -0.68 -7.01 16.42
N ASP A 26 -1.99 -7.23 16.34
CA ASP A 26 -2.97 -6.72 17.30
C ASP A 26 -3.07 -7.60 18.57
N SER A 27 -3.98 -7.26 19.48
CA SER A 27 -4.21 -8.00 20.72
C SER A 27 -4.73 -9.42 20.53
N THR A 28 -5.22 -9.76 19.33
CA THR A 28 -5.68 -11.12 18.97
C THR A 28 -4.58 -11.96 18.27
N GLY A 29 -3.42 -11.34 18.05
CA GLY A 29 -2.29 -11.94 17.35
C GLY A 29 -2.41 -11.92 15.84
N VAL A 30 -3.35 -11.18 15.26
CA VAL A 30 -3.48 -10.98 13.82
C VAL A 30 -2.61 -9.79 13.40
N VAL A 31 -1.92 -9.90 12.26
CA VAL A 31 -1.11 -8.80 11.73
C VAL A 31 -2.00 -7.62 11.38
N ARG A 32 -1.63 -6.42 11.88
CA ARG A 32 -2.34 -5.18 11.57
C ARG A 32 -2.11 -4.72 10.13
N LEU A 33 -3.03 -3.92 9.61
CA LEU A 33 -2.93 -3.35 8.27
C LEU A 33 -1.65 -2.53 8.05
N ASP A 34 -1.24 -1.73 9.05
CA ASP A 34 0.01 -0.97 9.01
C ASP A 34 1.25 -1.88 9.00
N GLY A 35 1.18 -3.02 9.68
CA GLY A 35 2.23 -4.06 9.62
C GLY A 35 2.39 -4.63 8.23
N VAL A 36 1.29 -5.03 7.57
CA VAL A 36 1.32 -5.50 6.18
C VAL A 36 1.85 -4.41 5.25
N ALA A 37 1.37 -3.17 5.38
CA ALA A 37 1.81 -2.06 4.54
C ALA A 37 3.32 -1.79 4.69
N ARG A 38 3.89 -1.94 5.90
CA ARG A 38 5.32 -1.83 6.13
C ARG A 38 6.09 -2.96 5.43
N PHE A 39 5.67 -4.21 5.56
CA PHE A 39 6.29 -5.32 4.83
C PHE A 39 6.28 -5.12 3.31
N LEU A 40 5.21 -4.51 2.77
CA LEU A 40 5.15 -4.17 1.34
C LEU A 40 6.17 -3.10 0.94
N GLN A 41 6.45 -2.12 1.82
CA GLN A 41 7.51 -1.12 1.59
C GLN A 41 8.88 -1.79 1.68
N ASP A 42 9.11 -2.61 2.70
CA ASP A 42 10.39 -3.27 2.94
C ASP A 42 10.77 -4.16 1.76
N VAL A 43 9.88 -5.06 1.31
CA VAL A 43 10.17 -5.93 0.15
C VAL A 43 10.34 -5.16 -1.15
N ALA A 44 9.70 -3.99 -1.31
CA ALA A 44 9.89 -3.15 -2.49
C ALA A 44 11.27 -2.46 -2.47
N THR A 45 11.75 -2.08 -1.28
CA THR A 45 13.10 -1.53 -1.07
C THR A 45 14.15 -2.62 -1.30
N ASP A 46 13.98 -3.79 -0.70
CA ASP A 46 14.89 -4.92 -0.84
C ASP A 46 15.02 -5.35 -2.32
N ASP A 47 13.90 -5.38 -3.07
CA ASP A 47 13.93 -5.68 -4.52
C ASP A 47 14.72 -4.63 -5.30
N TRP A 48 14.59 -3.35 -4.93
CA TRP A 48 15.37 -2.29 -5.58
C TRP A 48 16.86 -2.41 -5.24
N ASP A 49 17.19 -2.59 -3.99
CA ASP A 49 18.58 -2.71 -3.52
C ASP A 49 19.28 -3.93 -4.14
N ASP A 50 18.56 -5.05 -4.31
CA ASP A 50 19.05 -6.25 -4.98
C ASP A 50 19.41 -6.03 -6.47
N THR A 51 18.90 -4.96 -7.10
CA THR A 51 19.32 -4.61 -8.46
C THR A 51 20.76 -4.08 -8.52
N GLY A 52 21.30 -3.60 -7.42
CA GLY A 52 22.61 -2.95 -7.35
C GLY A 52 22.66 -1.58 -8.05
N ILE A 53 21.52 -1.01 -8.40
CA ILE A 53 21.42 0.25 -9.12
C ILE A 53 21.20 1.39 -8.13
N GLU A 54 22.03 2.44 -8.22
CA GLU A 54 21.83 3.64 -7.42
C GLU A 54 20.50 4.32 -7.82
N ALA A 55 19.67 4.60 -6.81
CA ALA A 55 18.40 5.30 -7.03
C ALA A 55 18.67 6.74 -7.48
N SER A 56 18.25 7.08 -8.69
CA SER A 56 18.32 8.46 -9.21
C SER A 56 17.02 9.23 -8.99
N ASP A 57 15.92 8.52 -8.74
CA ASP A 57 14.56 9.07 -8.67
C ASP A 57 13.90 8.69 -7.34
N THR A 58 13.10 9.60 -6.80
CA THR A 58 12.22 9.30 -5.66
C THR A 58 10.93 8.68 -6.17
N TRP A 59 10.49 7.58 -5.56
CA TRP A 59 9.23 6.94 -5.89
C TRP A 59 8.21 7.17 -4.78
N VAL A 60 7.02 7.59 -5.17
CA VAL A 60 5.89 7.79 -4.24
C VAL A 60 4.77 6.81 -4.57
N VAL A 61 4.19 6.22 -3.53
CA VAL A 61 3.01 5.37 -3.70
C VAL A 61 1.76 6.23 -3.82
N ARG A 62 0.95 5.97 -4.86
CA ARG A 62 -0.32 6.68 -5.10
C ARG A 62 -1.53 5.86 -4.71
N ARG A 63 -1.44 4.54 -4.80
CA ARG A 63 -2.52 3.62 -4.43
C ARG A 63 -1.92 2.31 -3.98
N THR A 64 -2.46 1.75 -2.92
CA THR A 64 -2.19 0.36 -2.53
C THR A 64 -3.51 -0.35 -2.27
N ALA A 65 -3.69 -1.50 -2.91
CA ALA A 65 -4.79 -2.42 -2.66
C ALA A 65 -4.24 -3.70 -2.03
N ILE A 66 -4.88 -4.18 -0.98
CA ILE A 66 -4.58 -5.45 -0.33
C ILE A 66 -5.88 -6.25 -0.28
N ARG A 67 -5.84 -7.53 -0.62
CA ARG A 67 -6.99 -8.43 -0.46
C ARG A 67 -6.55 -9.75 0.15
N VAL A 68 -7.49 -10.41 0.80
CA VAL A 68 -7.35 -11.82 1.16
C VAL A 68 -7.44 -12.65 -0.11
N ALA A 69 -6.47 -13.53 -0.34
CA ALA A 69 -6.47 -14.44 -1.47
C ALA A 69 -7.61 -15.48 -1.33
N PRO A 70 -8.10 -16.06 -2.43
CA PRO A 70 -9.07 -17.16 -2.34
C PRO A 70 -8.55 -18.30 -1.44
N GLY A 71 -9.28 -18.59 -0.36
CA GLY A 71 -8.87 -19.58 0.65
C GLY A 71 -7.78 -19.09 1.61
N GLY A 72 -7.36 -17.83 1.48
CA GLY A 72 -6.37 -17.21 2.34
C GLY A 72 -6.97 -16.70 3.65
N ARG A 73 -6.11 -16.05 4.45
CA ARG A 73 -6.45 -15.39 5.72
C ARG A 73 -5.44 -14.32 6.05
N TRP A 74 -5.71 -13.54 7.07
CA TRP A 74 -4.70 -12.63 7.63
C TRP A 74 -3.59 -13.41 8.33
N PRO A 75 -2.32 -12.99 8.15
CA PRO A 75 -1.17 -13.58 8.83
C PRO A 75 -1.23 -13.37 10.35
N ARG A 76 -0.47 -14.20 11.10
CA ARG A 76 -0.47 -14.19 12.55
C ARG A 76 0.93 -14.02 13.13
N TYR A 77 0.97 -13.59 14.39
CA TYR A 77 2.18 -13.47 15.20
C TYR A 77 2.99 -14.78 15.17
N LYS A 78 4.31 -14.65 15.03
CA LYS A 78 5.32 -15.72 14.89
C LYS A 78 5.32 -16.45 13.55
N GLU A 79 4.42 -16.19 12.64
CA GLU A 79 4.56 -16.72 11.27
C GLU A 79 5.74 -16.03 10.56
N CYS A 80 6.42 -16.78 9.70
CA CYS A 80 7.39 -16.24 8.77
C CYS A 80 6.72 -16.08 7.42
N LEU A 81 6.60 -14.85 6.96
CA LEU A 81 5.96 -14.52 5.69
C LEU A 81 7.00 -14.62 4.58
N THR A 82 6.66 -15.27 3.48
CA THR A 82 7.38 -15.12 2.23
C THR A 82 6.64 -14.09 1.38
N LEU A 83 7.27 -12.96 1.10
CA LEU A 83 6.76 -11.94 0.20
C LEU A 83 7.46 -12.08 -1.15
N THR A 84 6.68 -12.36 -2.20
CA THR A 84 7.17 -12.39 -3.57
C THR A 84 6.63 -11.18 -4.32
N THR A 85 7.53 -10.32 -4.83
CA THR A 85 7.16 -9.08 -5.50
C THR A 85 7.68 -9.01 -6.93
N TRP A 86 6.93 -8.34 -7.82
CA TRP A 86 7.31 -8.10 -9.21
C TRP A 86 6.63 -6.85 -9.76
N CYS A 87 7.19 -6.29 -10.81
CA CYS A 87 6.51 -5.24 -11.55
C CYS A 87 5.54 -5.88 -12.56
N ALA A 88 4.24 -5.60 -12.42
CA ALA A 88 3.19 -6.27 -13.18
C ALA A 88 2.59 -5.42 -14.30
N GLY A 89 2.99 -4.16 -14.41
CA GLY A 89 2.49 -3.29 -15.46
C GLY A 89 2.98 -1.85 -15.30
N TYR A 90 2.75 -1.04 -16.31
CA TYR A 90 3.24 0.34 -16.34
C TYR A 90 2.37 1.27 -17.18
N GLY A 91 2.59 2.58 -16.99
CA GLY A 91 2.13 3.66 -17.84
C GLY A 91 3.26 4.58 -18.23
N ALA A 92 2.94 5.82 -18.62
CA ALA A 92 3.97 6.78 -19.04
C ALA A 92 4.87 7.25 -17.86
N ALA A 93 4.27 7.41 -16.67
CA ALA A 93 4.90 7.95 -15.49
C ALA A 93 4.49 7.19 -14.22
N TRP A 94 4.22 5.91 -14.32
CA TRP A 94 3.87 5.06 -13.17
C TRP A 94 4.13 3.59 -13.48
N ALA A 95 4.32 2.81 -12.42
CA ALA A 95 4.45 1.36 -12.46
C ALA A 95 3.54 0.72 -11.41
N GLU A 96 2.98 -0.44 -11.71
CA GLU A 96 2.23 -1.26 -10.78
C GLU A 96 3.09 -2.40 -10.29
N ARG A 97 3.34 -2.42 -8.99
CA ARG A 97 4.01 -3.51 -8.28
C ARG A 97 2.97 -4.42 -7.67
N ARG A 98 3.17 -5.71 -7.81
CA ARG A 98 2.43 -6.77 -7.15
C ARG A 98 3.26 -7.39 -6.05
N THR A 99 2.58 -7.90 -5.04
CA THR A 99 3.21 -8.69 -3.99
C THR A 99 2.24 -9.76 -3.51
N ASP A 100 2.68 -11.00 -3.57
CA ASP A 100 2.03 -12.14 -2.96
C ASP A 100 2.64 -12.35 -1.58
N ILE A 101 1.80 -12.58 -0.57
CA ILE A 101 2.19 -12.85 0.81
C ILE A 101 1.74 -14.25 1.17
N SER A 102 2.70 -15.13 1.44
CA SER A 102 2.44 -16.54 1.74
C SER A 102 3.12 -17.00 3.03
N VAL A 103 2.65 -18.11 3.57
CA VAL A 103 3.24 -18.84 4.70
C VAL A 103 3.31 -20.31 4.35
N GLY A 104 4.50 -20.90 4.40
CA GLY A 104 4.69 -22.32 4.06
C GLY A 104 4.19 -22.69 2.65
N GLY A 105 4.29 -21.77 1.69
CA GLY A 105 3.83 -21.93 0.32
C GLY A 105 2.33 -21.71 0.10
N SER A 106 1.55 -21.45 1.15
CA SER A 106 0.11 -21.13 1.03
C SER A 106 -0.07 -19.61 0.87
N LEU A 107 -0.68 -19.18 -0.23
CA LEU A 107 -0.99 -17.77 -0.49
C LEU A 107 -2.06 -17.28 0.49
N LEU A 108 -1.77 -16.19 1.21
CA LEU A 108 -2.64 -15.60 2.21
C LEU A 108 -3.25 -14.29 1.73
N LEU A 109 -2.41 -13.36 1.25
CA LEU A 109 -2.81 -12.03 0.80
C LEU A 109 -2.17 -11.72 -0.55
N GLU A 110 -2.85 -10.89 -1.32
CA GLU A 110 -2.34 -10.32 -2.56
C GLU A 110 -2.37 -8.78 -2.44
N ALA A 111 -1.31 -8.13 -2.88
CA ALA A 111 -1.22 -6.68 -2.89
C ALA A 111 -0.90 -6.13 -4.27
N ALA A 112 -1.37 -4.90 -4.51
CA ALA A 112 -1.08 -4.13 -5.72
C ALA A 112 -0.81 -2.68 -5.35
N ALA A 113 0.38 -2.18 -5.64
CA ALA A 113 0.78 -0.81 -5.37
C ALA A 113 1.09 -0.07 -6.66
N LEU A 114 0.50 1.12 -6.84
CA LEU A 114 0.80 2.02 -7.95
C LEU A 114 1.84 3.04 -7.48
N TRP A 115 3.00 3.00 -8.09
CA TRP A 115 4.14 3.86 -7.80
C TRP A 115 4.37 4.86 -8.92
N VAL A 116 4.76 6.07 -8.55
CA VAL A 116 5.03 7.19 -9.48
C VAL A 116 6.40 7.75 -9.16
N PRO A 117 7.33 7.77 -10.13
CA PRO A 117 8.60 8.45 -9.95
C PRO A 117 8.37 9.96 -9.99
N VAL A 118 9.02 10.68 -9.09
CA VAL A 118 8.89 12.14 -8.97
C VAL A 118 10.26 12.81 -8.98
N ASP A 119 10.30 14.04 -9.47
CA ASP A 119 11.47 14.90 -9.35
C ASP A 119 11.60 15.51 -7.93
N ARG A 120 12.64 16.31 -7.73
CA ARG A 120 12.90 17.00 -6.44
C ARG A 120 11.79 17.95 -6.00
N SER A 121 10.93 18.36 -6.92
CA SER A 121 9.77 19.24 -6.67
C SER A 121 8.48 18.44 -6.45
N GLY A 122 8.54 17.09 -6.46
CA GLY A 122 7.40 16.20 -6.29
C GLY A 122 6.54 16.01 -7.54
N HIS A 123 6.97 16.52 -8.71
CA HIS A 123 6.21 16.35 -9.95
C HIS A 123 6.50 14.99 -10.60
N PRO A 124 5.47 14.30 -11.11
CA PRO A 124 5.64 13.04 -11.83
C PRO A 124 6.57 13.17 -13.03
N ILE A 125 7.52 12.25 -13.15
CA ILE A 125 8.42 12.13 -14.30
C ILE A 125 8.13 10.85 -15.08
N ARG A 126 8.55 10.82 -16.34
CA ARG A 126 8.40 9.63 -17.18
C ARG A 126 9.33 8.51 -16.72
N LEU A 127 8.88 7.27 -16.87
CA LEU A 127 9.73 6.10 -16.65
C LEU A 127 10.94 6.17 -17.60
N ARG A 128 12.13 5.98 -17.04
CA ARG A 128 13.40 6.02 -17.75
C ARG A 128 13.77 4.66 -18.34
N ALA A 129 14.75 4.65 -19.24
CA ALA A 129 15.28 3.43 -19.86
C ALA A 129 15.68 2.37 -18.79
N LEU A 130 16.35 2.80 -17.75
CA LEU A 130 16.79 1.97 -16.64
C LEU A 130 15.65 1.14 -15.99
N PHE A 131 14.45 1.72 -15.87
CA PHE A 131 13.29 0.96 -15.40
C PHE A 131 12.99 -0.24 -16.29
N PHE A 132 13.08 -0.05 -17.62
CA PHE A 132 12.80 -1.12 -18.58
C PHE A 132 13.92 -2.14 -18.70
N GLU A 133 15.16 -1.76 -18.41
CA GLU A 133 16.29 -2.68 -18.30
C GLU A 133 16.08 -3.67 -17.15
N VAL A 134 15.52 -3.20 -16.03
CA VAL A 134 15.27 -4.02 -14.83
C VAL A 134 13.95 -4.79 -14.93
N TYR A 135 12.86 -4.10 -15.28
CA TYR A 135 11.51 -4.64 -15.16
C TYR A 135 10.79 -4.89 -16.50
N GLY A 136 11.45 -4.58 -17.62
CA GLY A 136 10.82 -4.65 -18.96
C GLY A 136 10.25 -6.02 -19.30
N GLU A 137 10.95 -7.09 -18.96
CA GLU A 137 10.48 -8.45 -19.17
C GLU A 137 9.31 -8.82 -18.24
N SER A 138 9.38 -8.46 -16.96
CA SER A 138 8.34 -8.81 -15.99
C SER A 138 7.01 -8.11 -16.27
N VAL A 139 7.02 -6.88 -16.79
CA VAL A 139 5.79 -6.19 -17.17
C VAL A 139 5.17 -6.74 -18.47
N ALA A 140 5.92 -7.47 -19.30
CA ALA A 140 5.47 -8.13 -20.53
C ALA A 140 4.60 -7.21 -21.42
N GLY A 141 4.92 -5.92 -21.49
CA GLY A 141 4.16 -4.91 -22.24
C GLY A 141 2.81 -4.51 -21.64
N ARG A 142 2.40 -5.05 -20.48
CA ARG A 142 1.10 -4.79 -19.86
C ARG A 142 0.98 -3.32 -19.44
N LYS A 143 -0.05 -2.65 -19.99
CA LYS A 143 -0.40 -1.28 -19.62
C LYS A 143 -1.42 -1.28 -18.48
N VAL A 144 -1.20 -0.40 -17.52
CA VAL A 144 -2.12 -0.21 -16.39
C VAL A 144 -2.56 1.24 -16.28
N PRO A 145 -3.83 1.51 -15.91
CA PRO A 145 -4.30 2.87 -15.72
C PRO A 145 -3.68 3.50 -14.47
N GLY A 146 -3.14 4.71 -14.61
CA GLY A 146 -2.61 5.50 -13.49
C GLY A 146 -3.65 6.39 -12.81
N ARG A 147 -4.87 6.45 -13.36
CA ARG A 147 -5.91 7.31 -12.79
C ARG A 147 -6.36 6.76 -11.43
N VAL A 148 -6.33 7.61 -10.43
CA VAL A 148 -6.99 7.40 -9.15
C VAL A 148 -8.28 8.21 -9.11
N PRO A 149 -9.37 7.67 -8.53
CA PRO A 149 -10.63 8.42 -8.40
C PRO A 149 -10.41 9.71 -7.61
N ALA A 150 -11.15 10.76 -7.96
CA ALA A 150 -11.21 11.95 -7.13
C ALA A 150 -11.83 11.59 -5.78
N PRO A 151 -11.27 12.06 -4.65
CA PRO A 151 -11.80 11.75 -3.35
C PRO A 151 -13.09 12.53 -3.11
N VAL A 152 -14.14 11.81 -2.66
CA VAL A 152 -15.42 12.44 -2.27
C VAL A 152 -15.73 11.97 -0.86
N VAL A 153 -15.75 12.92 0.09
CA VAL A 153 -16.22 12.63 1.45
C VAL A 153 -17.75 12.56 1.41
N VAL A 154 -18.32 11.44 1.83
CA VAL A 154 -19.76 11.26 1.81
C VAL A 154 -20.44 12.16 2.85
N GLU A 155 -21.65 12.62 2.54
CA GLU A 155 -22.48 13.40 3.48
C GLU A 155 -22.76 12.56 4.73
N GLY A 156 -22.72 13.19 5.91
CA GLY A 156 -22.94 12.50 7.18
C GLY A 156 -21.76 11.70 7.71
N ALA A 157 -20.59 11.72 7.04
CA ALA A 157 -19.39 11.09 7.59
C ALA A 157 -19.06 11.66 8.97
N SER A 158 -18.80 10.77 9.94
CA SER A 158 -18.31 11.17 11.26
C SER A 158 -16.92 11.79 11.14
N ARG A 159 -16.63 12.79 11.99
CA ARG A 159 -15.33 13.48 11.94
C ARG A 159 -14.71 13.57 13.33
N ARG A 160 -13.41 13.33 13.42
CA ARG A 160 -12.63 13.51 14.65
C ARG A 160 -11.21 13.98 14.34
N PRO A 161 -10.54 14.69 15.27
CA PRO A 161 -9.11 14.96 15.13
C PRO A 161 -8.30 13.65 14.99
N TRP A 162 -7.26 13.70 14.17
CA TRP A 162 -6.27 12.63 14.04
C TRP A 162 -4.88 13.20 14.34
N PRO A 163 -4.48 13.26 15.62
CA PRO A 163 -3.22 13.87 16.02
C PRO A 163 -2.03 13.08 15.45
N LEU A 164 -1.15 13.74 14.74
CA LEU A 164 0.08 13.17 14.24
C LEU A 164 1.10 13.03 15.37
N ARG A 165 1.82 11.91 15.37
CA ARG A 165 2.92 11.63 16.30
C ARG A 165 4.25 11.76 15.56
N ARG A 166 5.32 12.07 16.28
CA ARG A 166 6.67 12.09 15.68
C ARG A 166 7.07 10.72 15.10
N ALA A 167 6.54 9.63 15.67
CA ALA A 167 6.79 8.27 15.21
C ALA A 167 6.04 7.93 13.90
N ASP A 168 5.12 8.77 13.45
CA ASP A 168 4.39 8.56 12.20
C ASP A 168 5.16 9.12 10.99
N LEU A 169 6.23 9.91 11.23
CA LEU A 169 6.99 10.56 10.19
C LEU A 169 8.13 9.67 9.67
N ASP A 170 8.37 9.74 8.38
CA ASP A 170 9.51 9.12 7.71
C ASP A 170 10.74 10.05 7.67
N ILE A 171 11.80 9.59 7.01
CA ILE A 171 13.08 10.30 6.91
C ILE A 171 13.02 11.61 6.10
N VAL A 172 11.95 11.82 5.31
CA VAL A 172 11.72 13.05 4.54
C VAL A 172 10.76 14.01 5.25
N GLY A 173 10.26 13.65 6.44
CA GLY A 173 9.37 14.48 7.26
C GLY A 173 7.89 14.39 6.89
N HIS A 174 7.52 13.48 6.01
CA HIS A 174 6.12 13.18 5.69
C HIS A 174 5.60 12.06 6.60
N VAL A 175 4.29 11.97 6.75
CA VAL A 175 3.68 10.79 7.38
C VAL A 175 3.97 9.58 6.51
N ASN A 176 4.64 8.58 7.10
CA ASN A 176 4.98 7.34 6.41
C ASN A 176 3.73 6.66 5.84
N ASN A 177 3.83 6.17 4.60
CA ASN A 177 2.70 5.53 3.94
C ASN A 177 2.10 4.38 4.77
N ALA A 178 2.92 3.60 5.48
CA ALA A 178 2.44 2.53 6.34
C ALA A 178 1.72 3.10 7.59
N ALA A 179 2.17 4.23 8.15
CA ALA A 179 1.52 4.86 9.31
C ALA A 179 0.09 5.32 8.99
N VAL A 180 -0.19 5.71 7.74
CA VAL A 180 -1.56 6.03 7.28
C VAL A 180 -2.53 4.86 7.50
N TRP A 181 -2.06 3.62 7.38
CA TRP A 181 -2.89 2.43 7.56
C TRP A 181 -3.34 2.20 9.01
N GLN A 182 -2.70 2.86 9.97
CA GLN A 182 -3.17 2.86 11.36
C GLN A 182 -4.55 3.54 11.45
N ALA A 183 -4.79 4.61 10.66
CA ALA A 183 -6.11 5.25 10.63
C ALA A 183 -7.19 4.29 10.07
N VAL A 184 -6.83 3.43 9.13
CA VAL A 184 -7.75 2.38 8.63
C VAL A 184 -8.03 1.36 9.71
N THR A 185 -7.00 0.91 10.43
CA THR A 185 -7.12 -0.05 11.54
C THR A 185 -8.06 0.46 12.63
N GLU A 186 -8.04 1.77 12.92
CA GLU A 186 -8.91 2.39 13.94
C GLU A 186 -10.40 2.51 13.52
N VAL A 187 -10.70 2.34 12.26
CA VAL A 187 -12.07 2.46 11.72
C VAL A 187 -12.65 1.10 11.36
N VAL A 188 -11.80 0.16 10.94
CA VAL A 188 -12.23 -1.18 10.58
C VAL A 188 -12.56 -1.99 11.83
N THR A 189 -13.79 -2.50 11.88
CA THR A 189 -14.24 -3.44 12.91
C THR A 189 -14.39 -4.83 12.30
N GLY A 190 -13.55 -5.78 12.72
CA GLY A 190 -13.56 -7.17 12.22
C GLY A 190 -12.55 -7.46 11.13
N GLY A 191 -12.68 -8.61 10.48
CA GLY A 191 -11.79 -9.03 9.40
C GLY A 191 -11.97 -8.20 8.14
N VAL A 192 -10.89 -7.88 7.46
CA VAL A 192 -10.90 -7.17 6.17
C VAL A 192 -10.70 -8.17 5.03
N ASP A 193 -11.60 -8.16 4.05
CA ASP A 193 -11.42 -8.96 2.82
C ASP A 193 -10.59 -8.21 1.80
N GLN A 194 -10.87 -6.92 1.65
CA GLN A 194 -10.13 -6.05 0.74
C GLN A 194 -10.08 -4.62 1.30
N VAL A 195 -8.95 -3.97 1.11
CA VAL A 195 -8.77 -2.56 1.41
C VAL A 195 -7.97 -1.90 0.29
N VAL A 196 -8.36 -0.68 -0.05
CA VAL A 196 -7.66 0.17 -1.03
C VAL A 196 -7.40 1.51 -0.38
N VAL A 197 -6.14 1.90 -0.27
CA VAL A 197 -5.72 3.23 0.18
C VAL A 197 -5.19 4.02 -1.01
N VAL A 198 -5.62 5.28 -1.13
CA VAL A 198 -5.19 6.22 -2.17
C VAL A 198 -4.60 7.46 -1.50
N HIS A 199 -3.38 7.82 -1.89
CA HIS A 199 -2.70 9.04 -1.48
C HIS A 199 -2.94 10.13 -2.52
N HIS A 200 -3.61 11.21 -2.14
CA HIS A 200 -3.93 12.37 -3.00
C HIS A 200 -2.90 13.48 -2.86
N GLY A 201 -2.26 13.58 -1.71
CA GLY A 201 -1.20 14.52 -1.40
C GLY A 201 -0.44 14.14 -0.12
N PRO A 202 0.68 14.79 0.17
CA PRO A 202 1.44 14.54 1.39
C PRO A 202 0.66 15.00 2.63
N VAL A 203 0.90 14.31 3.74
CA VAL A 203 0.57 14.76 5.10
C VAL A 203 1.90 14.99 5.80
N GLU A 204 2.12 16.20 6.31
CA GLU A 204 3.40 16.64 6.83
C GLU A 204 3.33 16.93 8.32
N SER A 205 4.50 17.02 8.95
CA SER A 205 4.60 17.44 10.34
C SER A 205 3.95 18.81 10.56
N GLY A 206 3.15 18.92 11.62
CA GLY A 206 2.46 20.19 11.96
C GLY A 206 1.11 20.38 11.29
N HIS A 207 0.69 19.50 10.40
CA HIS A 207 -0.68 19.56 9.87
C HIS A 207 -1.71 19.16 10.94
N ASP A 208 -2.80 19.92 11.00
CA ASP A 208 -4.00 19.53 11.73
C ASP A 208 -4.81 18.54 10.87
N VAL A 209 -4.77 17.27 11.23
CA VAL A 209 -5.42 16.23 10.45
C VAL A 209 -6.79 15.89 11.05
N THR A 210 -7.80 15.86 10.20
CA THR A 210 -9.14 15.35 10.52
C THR A 210 -9.33 13.98 9.88
N LEU A 211 -9.71 12.98 10.68
CA LEU A 211 -10.20 11.70 10.19
C LEU A 211 -11.72 11.79 10.01
N ALA A 212 -12.18 11.62 8.78
CA ALA A 212 -13.59 11.41 8.46
C ALA A 212 -13.83 9.94 8.15
N SER A 213 -14.95 9.36 8.59
CA SER A 213 -15.26 7.96 8.32
C SER A 213 -16.75 7.72 8.13
N ALA A 214 -17.05 6.72 7.30
CA ALA A 214 -18.36 6.18 7.03
C ALA A 214 -18.27 4.65 6.84
N PRO A 215 -19.37 3.90 6.83
CA PRO A 215 -19.33 2.47 6.55
C PRO A 215 -18.53 2.13 5.29
N GLY A 216 -17.47 1.34 5.41
CA GLY A 216 -16.62 0.91 4.31
C GLY A 216 -15.65 1.96 3.75
N ALA A 217 -15.54 3.15 4.36
CA ALA A 217 -14.66 4.21 3.86
C ALA A 217 -14.11 5.12 4.96
N LEU A 218 -12.94 5.71 4.70
CA LEU A 218 -12.39 6.81 5.50
C LEU A 218 -11.62 7.81 4.64
N TRP A 219 -11.40 9.00 5.22
CA TRP A 219 -10.61 10.07 4.63
C TRP A 219 -9.76 10.75 5.71
N LEU A 220 -8.51 11.07 5.37
CA LEU A 220 -7.67 12.00 6.14
C LEU A 220 -7.67 13.33 5.40
N LEU A 221 -8.07 14.38 6.11
CA LEU A 221 -8.16 15.74 5.58
C LEU A 221 -7.15 16.66 6.28
N VAL A 222 -6.53 17.53 5.49
CA VAL A 222 -5.76 18.67 5.95
C VAL A 222 -6.38 19.91 5.32
N ASP A 223 -6.71 20.92 6.11
CA ASP A 223 -7.37 22.16 5.64
C ASP A 223 -8.61 21.89 4.76
N ALA A 224 -9.44 20.91 5.17
CA ALA A 224 -10.59 20.41 4.45
C ALA A 224 -10.31 19.70 3.11
N GLU A 225 -9.06 19.62 2.65
CA GLU A 225 -8.66 18.86 1.49
C GLU A 225 -8.36 17.39 1.84
N VAL A 226 -8.87 16.47 1.05
CA VAL A 226 -8.56 15.03 1.25
C VAL A 226 -7.14 14.74 0.79
N ARG A 227 -6.29 14.33 1.72
CA ARG A 227 -4.92 13.88 1.46
C ARG A 227 -4.83 12.38 1.28
N VAL A 228 -5.68 11.63 1.98
CA VAL A 228 -5.76 10.18 1.87
C VAL A 228 -7.22 9.76 1.86
N SER A 229 -7.56 8.77 1.05
CA SER A 229 -8.84 8.08 1.13
C SER A 229 -8.63 6.57 1.20
N ALA A 230 -9.50 5.87 1.91
CA ALA A 230 -9.53 4.41 1.92
C ALA A 230 -10.95 3.90 1.73
N ALA A 231 -11.05 2.79 1.00
CA ALA A 231 -12.28 2.01 0.87
C ALA A 231 -11.97 0.56 1.26
N PHE A 232 -12.86 -0.08 2.01
CA PHE A 232 -12.65 -1.44 2.48
C PHE A 232 -13.96 -2.23 2.53
N THR A 233 -13.80 -3.55 2.38
CA THR A 233 -14.88 -4.52 2.60
C THR A 233 -14.46 -5.49 3.70
N SER A 234 -15.40 -5.90 4.54
CA SER A 234 -15.15 -6.86 5.62
C SER A 234 -16.17 -7.98 5.59
N THR A 235 -15.68 -9.22 5.79
CA THR A 235 -16.55 -10.37 6.04
C THR A 235 -17.15 -10.21 7.44
N GLY A 236 -18.45 -9.97 7.52
CA GLY A 236 -19.16 -9.98 8.79
C GLY A 236 -19.97 -8.73 9.14
N ALA A 237 -20.05 -7.73 8.26
CA ALA A 237 -21.09 -6.73 8.33
C ALA A 237 -22.40 -7.31 7.74
N ALA A 238 -22.88 -8.41 8.32
CA ALA A 238 -24.27 -8.76 8.14
C ALA A 238 -25.09 -7.66 8.83
N THR A 239 -25.82 -6.92 8.03
CA THR A 239 -26.86 -5.99 8.45
C THR A 239 -27.72 -6.63 9.54
N SER A 240 -27.64 -6.12 10.76
CA SER A 240 -28.70 -6.27 11.77
C SER A 240 -29.64 -5.09 11.68
#